data_9b2dce1ea0bcd062d61febb01c97f672
#
_entry.id   9b2dce1ea0bcd062d61febb01c97f672
#
_cell.length_a   1.000
_cell.length_b   1.000
_cell.length_c   1.000
_cell.angle_alpha   90.00
_cell.angle_beta   90.00
_cell.angle_gamma   90.00
#
_symmetry.space_group_name_H-M   'P 1'
#
loop_
_entity.id
_entity.type
_entity.pdbx_description
1 polymer ?
#
loop_
_entity_poly.entity_id
_entity_poly.type
_entity_poly.pdbx_seq_one_letter_code
_entity_poly.pdbx_strand_id
1 'polypeptide(L)'
;MRRYLIMFGALVCMATLWADNVRFAVDGPRQVIQGQQFQLEYTLYNASGKDLRLPEFSGCKVLYQGTSSGTSVSVVNGNVDRQTTETHVITLRAEKEGSYTFAPATISADGRTFSTNTWKLTILPPDKTSSSAGGASRQSMGEEAGNTELFIRTVLSKTKVYEQEALLATIKLYTRASGVQAENYSFPSFEGFVVQDIDLPQNTSFELENYNGVNYKMAILKQCLLFPQRTGKITINPGKFEFQVETYQLVNGPFGPMRVPQGVSRSVSSNAASVEVMPLPAGKPVSFMGGVGNFTLSSSISSTHVKANEAITLKLIFKGSGNLKYMKNPDLKLPNDFDTYDPKVDVSVKATTGGVSGTRTVEYTTIPRFAGKFKIPAVEFSYFDTKSKQYKTLHTEEYEITVEKGASGEGGKTVSNFSNKEDLKLLNRDIHYIKLNKMNLVQTPSIYVDNWKYWFWYILPTLAFCIFVLINRKQAKANANVALMKNKKANKVALKRLKVAGKYLKNHDKEHFYDEVLKAIWGYLSDKLSLPLSELTKDNVATELEKHVARRKIHVLQVGHIPCVDNDSS
;
A
#
# COMPACT_ATOMS: atom_id res chain seq x y z
N MET A 1 39.81 -31.24 0.67
CA MET A 1 38.62 -31.99 1.13
C MET A 1 37.73 -31.22 2.11
N ARG A 2 38.22 -30.45 3.07
CA ARG A 2 37.37 -29.70 4.03
C ARG A 2 36.49 -28.59 3.39
N ARG A 3 36.94 -27.96 2.30
CA ARG A 3 36.16 -26.91 1.59
C ARG A 3 34.97 -27.44 0.74
N TYR A 4 35.08 -28.67 0.25
CA TYR A 4 33.97 -29.30 -0.52
C TYR A 4 32.89 -29.88 0.38
N LEU A 5 33.23 -30.24 1.62
CA LEU A 5 32.26 -30.71 2.62
C LEU A 5 31.34 -29.58 3.10
N ILE A 6 31.87 -28.35 3.20
CA ILE A 6 31.08 -27.15 3.58
C ILE A 6 30.17 -26.72 2.43
N MET A 7 30.62 -26.81 1.16
CA MET A 7 29.77 -26.53 0.01
C MET A 7 28.65 -27.58 -0.18
N PHE A 8 28.92 -28.84 0.13
CA PHE A 8 27.90 -29.89 0.07
C PHE A 8 26.88 -29.77 1.22
N GLY A 9 27.31 -29.36 2.42
CA GLY A 9 26.44 -29.05 3.54
C GLY A 9 25.54 -27.83 3.28
N ALA A 10 26.03 -26.80 2.58
CA ALA A 10 25.24 -25.65 2.18
C ALA A 10 24.23 -25.97 1.07
N LEU A 11 24.56 -26.90 0.17
CA LEU A 11 23.66 -27.34 -0.91
C LEU A 11 22.54 -28.23 -0.40
N VAL A 12 22.77 -29.03 0.65
CA VAL A 12 21.74 -29.88 1.28
C VAL A 12 20.79 -29.04 2.15
N CYS A 13 21.27 -27.90 2.73
CA CYS A 13 20.38 -26.98 3.45
C CYS A 13 19.49 -26.14 2.54
N MET A 14 19.76 -26.00 1.24
CA MET A 14 18.87 -25.29 0.30
C MET A 14 17.73 -26.16 -0.26
N ALA A 15 17.71 -27.45 0.00
CA ALA A 15 16.68 -28.36 -0.52
C ALA A 15 15.44 -28.50 0.38
N THR A 16 15.31 -27.75 1.47
CA THR A 16 14.19 -27.90 2.43
C THR A 16 13.32 -26.63 2.59
N LEU A 17 13.20 -25.79 1.58
CA LEU A 17 12.33 -24.61 1.61
C LEU A 17 11.17 -24.67 0.61
N TRP A 18 10.70 -25.85 0.28
CA TRP A 18 9.35 -26.04 -0.29
C TRP A 18 8.46 -26.55 0.85
N ALA A 19 8.28 -25.73 1.88
CA ALA A 19 7.20 -25.94 2.81
C ALA A 19 5.94 -25.43 2.11
N ASP A 20 5.06 -26.33 1.69
CA ASP A 20 3.68 -26.01 1.40
C ASP A 20 3.17 -25.18 2.58
N ASN A 21 2.93 -23.87 2.34
CA ASN A 21 2.47 -22.96 3.38
C ASN A 21 1.02 -23.31 3.74
N VAL A 22 0.85 -24.30 4.63
CA VAL A 22 -0.44 -24.62 5.20
C VAL A 22 -0.90 -23.41 6.03
N ARG A 23 -2.05 -22.85 5.66
CA ARG A 23 -2.63 -21.68 6.30
C ARG A 23 -4.08 -21.95 6.63
N PHE A 24 -4.49 -21.60 7.84
CA PHE A 24 -5.88 -21.64 8.26
C PHE A 24 -6.36 -20.21 8.51
N ALA A 25 -7.40 -19.79 7.81
CA ALA A 25 -7.91 -18.43 7.86
C ALA A 25 -9.43 -18.41 8.02
N VAL A 26 -9.96 -17.33 8.59
CA VAL A 26 -11.39 -17.06 8.67
C VAL A 26 -11.70 -15.81 7.85
N ASP A 27 -12.80 -15.85 7.10
CA ASP A 27 -13.34 -14.73 6.33
C ASP A 27 -14.86 -14.62 6.53
N GLY A 28 -15.40 -13.40 6.33
CA GLY A 28 -16.82 -13.12 6.48
C GLY A 28 -17.12 -11.64 6.73
N PRO A 29 -18.38 -11.28 6.94
CA PRO A 29 -18.76 -9.92 7.26
C PRO A 29 -18.29 -9.52 8.66
N ARG A 30 -17.77 -8.29 8.79
CA ARG A 30 -17.41 -7.72 10.10
C ARG A 30 -18.56 -6.99 10.78
N GLN A 31 -19.61 -6.68 10.01
CA GLN A 31 -20.79 -5.98 10.46
C GLN A 31 -22.02 -6.62 9.84
N VAL A 32 -23.05 -6.83 10.63
CA VAL A 32 -24.35 -7.39 10.24
C VAL A 32 -25.47 -6.70 11.02
N ILE A 33 -26.70 -6.81 10.52
CA ILE A 33 -27.88 -6.28 11.19
C ILE A 33 -28.53 -7.39 12.02
N GLN A 34 -29.07 -7.05 13.18
CA GLN A 34 -29.81 -8.01 14.02
C GLN A 34 -30.94 -8.68 13.22
N GLY A 35 -31.04 -9.99 13.33
CA GLY A 35 -31.96 -10.83 12.55
C GLY A 35 -31.40 -11.32 11.21
N GLN A 36 -30.34 -10.71 10.68
CA GLN A 36 -29.71 -11.08 9.43
C GLN A 36 -28.97 -12.42 9.55
N GLN A 37 -29.05 -13.22 8.47
CA GLN A 37 -28.23 -14.41 8.29
C GLN A 37 -26.96 -14.04 7.53
N PHE A 38 -25.84 -14.61 7.94
CA PHE A 38 -24.52 -14.41 7.34
C PHE A 38 -23.69 -15.67 7.46
N GLN A 39 -22.59 -15.72 6.71
CA GLN A 39 -21.68 -16.85 6.69
C GLN A 39 -20.29 -16.42 7.15
N LEU A 40 -19.66 -17.32 7.93
CA LEU A 40 -18.22 -17.29 8.21
C LEU A 40 -17.59 -18.49 7.51
N GLU A 41 -16.53 -18.23 6.76
CA GLU A 41 -15.79 -19.23 5.99
C GLU A 41 -14.44 -19.47 6.65
N TYR A 42 -14.23 -20.70 7.12
CA TYR A 42 -12.97 -21.16 7.69
C TYR A 42 -12.24 -21.98 6.65
N THR A 43 -11.22 -21.42 6.02
CA THR A 43 -10.53 -22.04 4.89
C THR A 43 -9.12 -22.50 5.31
N LEU A 44 -8.88 -23.79 5.12
CA LEU A 44 -7.57 -24.43 5.22
C LEU A 44 -6.96 -24.52 3.81
N TYR A 45 -5.79 -23.97 3.63
CA TYR A 45 -5.05 -23.97 2.38
C TYR A 45 -3.94 -25.02 2.40
N ASN A 46 -3.75 -25.71 1.30
CA ASN A 46 -2.66 -26.66 1.04
C ASN A 46 -2.61 -27.86 2.00
N ALA A 47 -3.72 -28.19 2.65
CA ALA A 47 -3.85 -29.38 3.48
C ALA A 47 -5.32 -29.82 3.56
N SER A 48 -5.53 -31.05 4.05
CA SER A 48 -6.85 -31.55 4.47
C SER A 48 -6.87 -31.71 5.99
N GLY A 49 -7.91 -31.16 6.61
CA GLY A 49 -8.00 -31.04 8.06
C GLY A 49 -8.91 -32.08 8.70
N LYS A 50 -8.65 -32.34 9.98
CA LYS A 50 -9.51 -33.14 10.88
C LYS A 50 -9.67 -32.39 12.20
N ASP A 51 -10.70 -32.77 12.97
CA ASP A 51 -10.93 -32.24 14.33
C ASP A 51 -11.04 -30.70 14.38
N LEU A 52 -11.87 -30.13 13.49
CA LEU A 52 -12.19 -28.71 13.52
C LEU A 52 -12.90 -28.34 14.84
N ARG A 53 -12.31 -27.43 15.59
CA ARG A 53 -12.90 -26.85 16.80
C ARG A 53 -13.23 -25.39 16.54
N LEU A 54 -14.53 -25.11 16.52
CA LEU A 54 -15.06 -23.76 16.33
C LEU A 54 -15.18 -23.05 17.68
N PRO A 55 -15.05 -21.71 17.70
CA PRO A 55 -15.32 -20.92 18.90
C PRO A 55 -16.81 -20.88 19.21
N GLU A 56 -17.15 -20.43 20.43
CA GLU A 56 -18.51 -20.04 20.75
C GLU A 56 -18.89 -18.74 20.01
N PHE A 57 -20.04 -18.77 19.33
CA PHE A 57 -20.54 -17.62 18.56
C PHE A 57 -21.52 -16.80 19.42
N SER A 58 -20.99 -16.13 20.47
CA SER A 58 -21.77 -15.30 21.36
C SER A 58 -22.59 -14.26 20.61
N GLY A 59 -23.88 -14.08 20.95
CA GLY A 59 -24.79 -13.16 20.26
C GLY A 59 -25.34 -13.64 18.92
N CYS A 60 -24.94 -14.84 18.47
CA CYS A 60 -25.38 -15.44 17.22
C CYS A 60 -25.91 -16.88 17.46
N LYS A 61 -26.82 -17.28 16.59
CA LYS A 61 -27.31 -18.66 16.54
C LYS A 61 -26.77 -19.35 15.29
N VAL A 62 -26.16 -20.53 15.48
CA VAL A 62 -25.72 -21.37 14.36
C VAL A 62 -26.94 -21.99 13.69
N LEU A 63 -27.10 -21.82 12.39
CA LEU A 63 -28.18 -22.36 11.60
C LEU A 63 -27.76 -23.60 10.80
N TYR A 64 -26.57 -23.54 10.22
CA TYR A 64 -26.06 -24.59 9.34
C TYR A 64 -24.53 -24.60 9.33
N GLN A 65 -23.97 -25.81 9.17
CA GLN A 65 -22.55 -26.03 8.96
C GLN A 65 -22.37 -26.93 7.75
N GLY A 66 -21.50 -26.53 6.86
CA GLY A 66 -21.16 -27.29 5.65
C GLY A 66 -19.67 -27.26 5.39
N THR A 67 -19.19 -28.28 4.68
CA THR A 67 -17.79 -28.36 4.25
C THR A 67 -17.74 -28.51 2.74
N SER A 68 -16.82 -27.79 2.12
CA SER A 68 -16.57 -27.80 0.69
C SER A 68 -15.06 -27.91 0.47
N SER A 69 -14.65 -28.74 -0.50
CA SER A 69 -13.25 -28.86 -0.88
C SER A 69 -13.08 -28.48 -2.34
N GLY A 70 -12.01 -27.77 -2.64
CA GLY A 70 -11.67 -27.33 -3.99
C GLY A 70 -10.19 -27.52 -4.28
N THR A 71 -9.85 -27.70 -5.55
CA THR A 71 -8.47 -27.68 -6.02
C THR A 71 -8.38 -26.68 -7.15
N SER A 72 -7.58 -25.65 -6.96
CA SER A 72 -7.23 -24.67 -7.98
C SER A 72 -5.88 -25.02 -8.59
N VAL A 73 -5.79 -24.99 -9.93
CA VAL A 73 -4.54 -25.21 -10.66
C VAL A 73 -4.25 -23.96 -11.48
N SER A 74 -3.20 -23.26 -11.12
CA SER A 74 -2.71 -22.08 -11.83
C SER A 74 -1.44 -22.44 -12.62
N VAL A 75 -1.37 -22.02 -13.88
CA VAL A 75 -0.18 -22.21 -14.72
C VAL A 75 0.35 -20.85 -15.12
N VAL A 76 1.44 -20.42 -14.48
CA VAL A 76 2.11 -19.16 -14.77
C VAL A 76 3.53 -19.45 -15.25
N ASN A 77 3.87 -19.00 -16.46
CA ASN A 77 5.20 -19.17 -17.07
C ASN A 77 5.70 -20.64 -17.13
N GLY A 78 4.77 -21.60 -17.28
CA GLY A 78 5.11 -23.03 -17.34
C GLY A 78 5.27 -23.71 -15.97
N ASN A 79 5.21 -22.98 -14.88
CA ASN A 79 5.11 -23.53 -13.54
C ASN A 79 3.65 -23.80 -13.21
N VAL A 80 3.37 -25.04 -12.80
CA VAL A 80 2.05 -25.46 -12.35
C VAL A 80 2.00 -25.32 -10.84
N ASP A 81 1.21 -24.38 -10.37
CA ASP A 81 0.90 -24.21 -8.96
C ASP A 81 -0.47 -24.87 -8.68
N ARG A 82 -0.49 -25.79 -7.72
CA ARG A 82 -1.70 -26.51 -7.32
C ARG A 82 -2.02 -26.16 -5.87
N GLN A 83 -3.10 -25.44 -5.67
CA GLN A 83 -3.59 -25.07 -4.35
C GLN A 83 -4.85 -25.87 -4.01
N THR A 84 -4.79 -26.64 -2.93
CA THR A 84 -5.96 -27.33 -2.38
C THR A 84 -6.55 -26.48 -1.27
N THR A 85 -7.87 -26.35 -1.26
CA THR A 85 -8.60 -25.60 -0.23
C THR A 85 -9.68 -26.48 0.37
N GLU A 86 -9.79 -26.50 1.68
CA GLU A 86 -10.91 -27.07 2.42
C GLU A 86 -11.59 -25.95 3.19
N THR A 87 -12.85 -25.62 2.83
CA THR A 87 -13.60 -24.52 3.41
C THR A 87 -14.78 -25.05 4.22
N HIS A 88 -14.83 -24.70 5.49
CA HIS A 88 -15.95 -24.94 6.38
C HIS A 88 -16.81 -23.69 6.46
N VAL A 89 -18.03 -23.74 5.94
CA VAL A 89 -18.97 -22.63 5.91
C VAL A 89 -19.94 -22.75 7.08
N ILE A 90 -19.95 -21.76 7.95
CA ILE A 90 -20.84 -21.68 9.11
C ILE A 90 -21.86 -20.58 8.85
N THR A 91 -23.13 -20.96 8.69
CA THR A 91 -24.24 -20.00 8.55
C THR A 91 -24.77 -19.64 9.93
N LEU A 92 -24.73 -18.37 10.24
CA LEU A 92 -25.12 -17.79 11.53
C LEU A 92 -26.30 -16.83 11.35
N ARG A 93 -27.11 -16.66 12.39
CA ARG A 93 -28.08 -15.57 12.51
C ARG A 93 -27.66 -14.68 13.66
N ALA A 94 -27.60 -13.37 13.43
CA ALA A 94 -27.36 -12.37 14.44
C ALA A 94 -28.60 -12.22 15.37
N GLU A 95 -28.47 -12.50 16.67
CA GLU A 95 -29.61 -12.45 17.60
C GLU A 95 -29.61 -11.19 18.48
N LYS A 96 -28.47 -10.77 18.97
CA LYS A 96 -28.34 -9.63 19.89
C LYS A 96 -27.39 -8.60 19.35
N GLU A 97 -27.79 -7.32 19.37
CA GLU A 97 -26.91 -6.18 19.04
C GLU A 97 -25.71 -6.11 19.97
N GLY A 98 -24.59 -5.62 19.47
CA GLY A 98 -23.35 -5.45 20.21
C GLY A 98 -22.10 -5.78 19.39
N SER A 99 -20.94 -5.64 20.03
CA SER A 99 -19.65 -6.03 19.43
C SER A 99 -19.14 -7.30 20.10
N TYR A 100 -18.90 -8.32 19.29
CA TYR A 100 -18.47 -9.63 19.71
C TYR A 100 -17.08 -9.94 19.15
N THR A 101 -16.28 -10.66 19.91
CA THR A 101 -14.97 -11.14 19.45
C THR A 101 -14.95 -12.66 19.60
N PHE A 102 -14.93 -13.36 18.47
CA PHE A 102 -14.84 -14.81 18.45
C PHE A 102 -13.38 -15.24 18.59
N ALA A 103 -13.14 -16.24 19.44
CA ALA A 103 -11.83 -16.83 19.63
C ALA A 103 -11.33 -17.50 18.33
N PRO A 104 -10.03 -17.77 18.18
CA PRO A 104 -9.51 -18.53 17.05
C PRO A 104 -10.14 -19.92 16.97
N ALA A 105 -10.55 -20.33 15.75
CA ALA A 105 -10.85 -21.73 15.47
C ALA A 105 -9.55 -22.51 15.28
N THR A 106 -9.56 -23.81 15.60
CA THR A 106 -8.40 -24.68 15.44
C THR A 106 -8.75 -25.91 14.61
N ILE A 107 -7.81 -26.35 13.78
CA ILE A 107 -7.92 -27.55 12.94
C ILE A 107 -6.60 -28.32 12.95
N SER A 108 -6.67 -29.64 12.93
CA SER A 108 -5.50 -30.51 12.87
C SER A 108 -5.25 -30.96 11.42
N ALA A 109 -4.07 -30.69 10.89
CA ALA A 109 -3.65 -31.13 9.55
C ALA A 109 -2.18 -31.56 9.62
N ASP A 110 -1.84 -32.67 8.96
CA ASP A 110 -0.49 -33.22 8.87
C ASP A 110 0.21 -33.39 10.24
N GLY A 111 -0.56 -33.76 11.28
CA GLY A 111 -0.06 -33.96 12.64
C GLY A 111 0.25 -32.66 13.40
N ARG A 112 -0.11 -31.49 12.85
CA ARG A 112 0.04 -30.17 13.49
C ARG A 112 -1.32 -29.49 13.65
N THR A 113 -1.43 -28.63 14.64
CA THR A 113 -2.62 -27.82 14.87
C THR A 113 -2.42 -26.42 14.30
N PHE A 114 -3.35 -25.98 13.46
CA PHE A 114 -3.40 -24.64 12.88
C PHE A 114 -4.55 -23.87 13.52
N SER A 115 -4.37 -22.56 13.69
CA SER A 115 -5.38 -21.68 14.26
C SER A 115 -5.63 -20.46 13.37
N THR A 116 -6.88 -19.99 13.36
CA THR A 116 -7.24 -18.72 12.70
C THR A 116 -6.89 -17.53 13.59
N ASN A 117 -6.99 -16.34 13.02
CA ASN A 117 -7.04 -15.11 13.82
C ASN A 117 -8.39 -15.00 14.56
N THR A 118 -8.43 -14.14 15.58
CA THR A 118 -9.69 -13.71 16.22
C THR A 118 -10.56 -12.97 15.21
N TRP A 119 -11.89 -13.21 15.25
CA TRP A 119 -12.84 -12.52 14.38
C TRP A 119 -13.68 -11.53 15.19
N LYS A 120 -13.71 -10.27 14.78
CA LYS A 120 -14.54 -9.23 15.40
C LYS A 120 -15.77 -9.01 14.54
N LEU A 121 -16.96 -9.17 15.15
CA LEU A 121 -18.26 -8.96 14.55
C LEU A 121 -19.01 -7.88 15.32
N THR A 122 -19.55 -6.88 14.61
CA THR A 122 -20.47 -5.90 15.18
C THR A 122 -21.87 -6.15 14.65
N ILE A 123 -22.82 -6.40 15.55
CA ILE A 123 -24.23 -6.57 15.22
C ILE A 123 -24.93 -5.25 15.50
N LEU A 124 -25.45 -4.62 14.42
CA LEU A 124 -26.15 -3.35 14.47
C LEU A 124 -27.65 -3.59 14.78
N PRO A 125 -28.35 -2.62 15.40
CA PRO A 125 -29.79 -2.71 15.61
C PRO A 125 -30.53 -2.78 14.26
N PRO A 126 -31.74 -3.36 14.23
CA PRO A 126 -32.59 -3.35 13.05
C PRO A 126 -33.07 -1.93 12.72
N ASP A 127 -33.46 -1.69 11.47
CA ASP A 127 -34.05 -0.42 11.06
C ASP A 127 -35.35 -0.16 11.86
N LYS A 128 -35.53 1.03 12.41
CA LYS A 128 -36.73 1.40 13.16
C LYS A 128 -38.02 1.30 12.35
N THR A 129 -37.92 1.33 11.02
CA THR A 129 -39.06 1.21 10.10
C THR A 129 -39.50 -0.23 9.85
N SER A 130 -38.70 -1.23 10.24
CA SER A 130 -39.03 -2.66 10.02
C SER A 130 -39.80 -3.32 11.16
N SER A 131 -40.14 -2.61 12.24
CA SER A 131 -40.80 -3.18 13.44
C SER A 131 -42.32 -3.41 13.31
N SER A 132 -42.94 -3.27 12.11
CA SER A 132 -44.37 -3.48 11.96
C SER A 132 -44.78 -4.57 10.96
N ALA A 133 -43.93 -5.55 10.66
CA ALA A 133 -44.34 -6.74 9.90
C ALA A 133 -43.57 -7.97 10.40
N GLY A 134 -44.19 -8.71 11.32
CA GLY A 134 -43.81 -10.10 11.60
C GLY A 134 -44.05 -10.95 10.35
N GLY A 135 -42.97 -11.50 9.79
CA GLY A 135 -43.07 -12.44 8.67
C GLY A 135 -41.84 -12.38 7.79
N ALA A 136 -41.11 -13.51 7.73
CA ALA A 136 -40.14 -13.93 6.76
C ALA A 136 -39.58 -12.83 5.85
N SER A 137 -38.28 -12.52 6.00
CA SER A 137 -37.58 -11.58 5.10
C SER A 137 -37.61 -12.09 3.67
N ARG A 138 -38.69 -11.79 2.96
CA ARG A 138 -38.62 -11.57 1.54
C ARG A 138 -37.77 -10.30 1.40
N GLN A 139 -36.56 -10.41 0.86
CA GLN A 139 -35.91 -9.29 0.21
C GLN A 139 -37.01 -8.55 -0.57
N SER A 140 -37.32 -7.34 -0.13
CA SER A 140 -38.35 -6.54 -0.79
C SER A 140 -37.93 -6.29 -2.23
N MET A 141 -38.48 -7.10 -3.12
CA MET A 141 -38.41 -6.93 -4.55
C MET A 141 -39.29 -5.75 -4.98
N GLY A 142 -38.85 -4.53 -4.67
CA GLY A 142 -39.63 -3.36 -5.04
C GLY A 142 -39.13 -2.08 -4.42
N GLU A 143 -37.86 -1.71 -4.64
CA GLU A 143 -37.48 -0.31 -4.55
C GLU A 143 -37.81 0.35 -5.88
N GLU A 144 -38.92 1.14 -5.90
CA GLU A 144 -39.19 2.10 -6.95
C GLU A 144 -37.95 3.02 -7.10
N ALA A 145 -37.62 3.38 -8.35
CA ALA A 145 -36.47 4.18 -8.77
C ALA A 145 -36.38 5.60 -8.17
N GLY A 146 -37.15 5.92 -7.11
CA GLY A 146 -37.33 7.25 -6.53
C GLY A 146 -36.68 7.52 -5.17
N ASN A 147 -36.32 6.52 -4.37
CA ASN A 147 -36.01 6.75 -2.97
C ASN A 147 -34.67 6.09 -2.50
N THR A 148 -33.65 6.15 -3.31
CA THR A 148 -32.31 5.75 -2.87
C THR A 148 -31.74 6.88 -2.02
N GLU A 149 -31.81 6.74 -0.69
CA GLU A 149 -31.24 7.71 0.23
C GLU A 149 -29.72 7.75 0.04
N LEU A 150 -29.24 8.92 -0.39
CA LEU A 150 -27.85 9.25 -0.56
C LEU A 150 -27.60 10.61 0.08
N PHE A 151 -26.70 10.70 1.04
CA PHE A 151 -26.32 11.97 1.64
C PHE A 151 -24.88 11.96 2.15
N ILE A 152 -24.33 13.15 2.35
CA ILE A 152 -22.96 13.33 2.85
C ILE A 152 -22.99 14.10 4.16
N ARG A 153 -22.12 13.69 5.06
CA ARG A 153 -21.92 14.38 6.33
C ARG A 153 -20.48 14.77 6.57
N THR A 154 -20.29 16.01 6.95
CA THR A 154 -19.05 16.49 7.56
C THR A 154 -19.17 16.32 9.08
N VAL A 155 -18.35 15.45 9.64
CA VAL A 155 -18.34 15.12 11.07
C VAL A 155 -17.04 15.62 11.68
N LEU A 156 -17.15 16.40 12.76
CA LEU A 156 -16.00 16.89 13.54
C LEU A 156 -15.87 16.07 14.81
N SER A 157 -14.63 15.74 15.19
CA SER A 157 -14.37 14.97 16.43
C SER A 157 -14.66 15.76 17.71
N LYS A 158 -14.63 17.09 17.62
CA LYS A 158 -14.88 18.01 18.74
C LYS A 158 -15.68 19.21 18.28
N THR A 159 -16.54 19.74 19.13
CA THR A 159 -17.30 20.96 18.87
C THR A 159 -16.66 22.19 19.52
N LYS A 160 -15.74 21.98 20.48
CA LYS A 160 -14.96 23.03 21.16
C LYS A 160 -13.50 22.62 21.23
N VAL A 161 -12.61 23.51 20.84
CA VAL A 161 -11.16 23.29 20.82
C VAL A 161 -10.46 24.60 21.20
N TYR A 162 -9.20 24.51 21.60
CA TYR A 162 -8.33 25.66 21.73
C TYR A 162 -7.74 26.09 20.38
N GLU A 163 -7.31 27.35 20.28
CA GLU A 163 -6.52 27.80 19.13
C GLU A 163 -5.31 26.88 18.91
N GLN A 164 -5.04 26.48 17.66
CA GLN A 164 -3.97 25.54 17.27
C GLN A 164 -4.15 24.11 17.79
N GLU A 165 -5.23 23.76 18.49
CA GLU A 165 -5.52 22.37 18.87
C GLU A 165 -6.05 21.59 17.67
N ALA A 166 -5.50 20.40 17.40
CA ALA A 166 -5.94 19.54 16.32
C ALA A 166 -7.35 18.99 16.58
N LEU A 167 -8.22 19.07 15.56
CA LEU A 167 -9.48 18.34 15.51
C LEU A 167 -9.59 17.56 14.21
N LEU A 168 -10.15 16.35 14.29
CA LEU A 168 -10.38 15.51 13.12
C LEU A 168 -11.69 15.93 12.44
N ALA A 169 -11.61 16.16 11.13
CA ALA A 169 -12.77 16.29 10.24
C ALA A 169 -12.85 15.05 9.35
N THR A 170 -14.01 14.43 9.30
CA THR A 170 -14.30 13.25 8.46
C THR A 170 -15.49 13.56 7.57
N ILE A 171 -15.34 13.38 6.27
CA ILE A 171 -16.42 13.50 5.30
C ILE A 171 -16.87 12.09 4.96
N LYS A 172 -18.11 11.77 5.35
CA LYS A 172 -18.71 10.45 5.22
C LYS A 172 -19.85 10.50 4.19
N LEU A 173 -19.84 9.53 3.28
CA LEU A 173 -20.93 9.22 2.38
C LEU A 173 -21.81 8.15 3.01
N TYR A 174 -23.11 8.35 3.01
CA TYR A 174 -24.11 7.37 3.42
C TYR A 174 -25.03 7.05 2.27
N THR A 175 -25.24 5.77 1.99
CA THR A 175 -26.13 5.31 0.92
C THR A 175 -26.81 4.01 1.24
N ARG A 176 -28.01 3.82 0.66
CA ARG A 176 -28.70 2.52 0.62
C ARG A 176 -28.65 1.87 -0.76
N ALA A 177 -28.10 2.58 -1.76
CA ALA A 177 -27.95 2.07 -3.11
C ALA A 177 -27.01 0.85 -3.20
N SER A 178 -27.22 0.02 -4.20
CA SER A 178 -26.39 -1.15 -4.50
C SER A 178 -25.01 -0.74 -5.01
N GLY A 179 -24.93 0.24 -5.90
CA GLY A 179 -23.71 0.81 -6.46
C GLY A 179 -23.75 2.35 -6.48
N VAL A 180 -22.62 2.96 -6.13
CA VAL A 180 -22.43 4.41 -6.15
C VAL A 180 -21.04 4.71 -6.70
N GLN A 181 -20.97 5.55 -7.73
CA GLN A 181 -19.73 6.00 -8.34
C GLN A 181 -19.65 7.53 -8.28
N ALA A 182 -18.53 8.08 -7.82
CA ALA A 182 -18.30 9.52 -7.80
C ALA A 182 -18.03 10.02 -9.23
N GLU A 183 -18.74 11.05 -9.68
CA GLU A 183 -18.53 11.73 -10.96
C GLU A 183 -17.72 13.02 -10.77
N ASN A 184 -18.18 13.86 -9.85
CA ASN A 184 -17.57 15.14 -9.57
C ASN A 184 -17.70 15.47 -8.08
N TYR A 185 -16.71 16.16 -7.52
CA TYR A 185 -16.80 16.57 -6.13
C TYR A 185 -15.97 17.82 -5.83
N SER A 186 -16.55 18.66 -4.97
CA SER A 186 -15.89 19.81 -4.36
C SER A 186 -16.00 19.66 -2.85
N PHE A 187 -14.88 19.31 -2.21
CA PHE A 187 -14.85 19.20 -0.74
C PHE A 187 -15.11 20.55 -0.07
N PRO A 188 -15.61 20.54 1.19
CA PRO A 188 -15.72 21.75 2.00
C PRO A 188 -14.43 22.55 2.03
N SER A 189 -14.53 23.87 1.92
CA SER A 189 -13.41 24.77 2.19
C SER A 189 -13.24 24.89 3.70
N PHE A 190 -12.02 24.68 4.20
CA PHE A 190 -11.71 24.77 5.63
C PHE A 190 -11.09 26.13 5.96
N GLU A 191 -11.81 27.21 5.63
CA GLU A 191 -11.34 28.57 5.89
C GLU A 191 -11.16 28.83 7.40
N GLY A 192 -10.02 29.41 7.74
CA GLY A 192 -9.64 29.64 9.13
C GLY A 192 -8.94 28.49 9.81
N PHE A 193 -8.64 27.43 9.05
CA PHE A 193 -7.85 26.30 9.52
C PHE A 193 -6.61 26.09 8.65
N VAL A 194 -5.55 25.60 9.27
CA VAL A 194 -4.50 24.87 8.53
C VAL A 194 -4.90 23.41 8.47
N VAL A 195 -4.86 22.84 7.28
CA VAL A 195 -5.33 21.48 7.00
C VAL A 195 -4.15 20.56 6.84
N GLN A 196 -4.21 19.38 7.47
CA GLN A 196 -3.30 18.28 7.23
C GLN A 196 -4.11 17.04 6.88
N ASP A 197 -4.02 16.61 5.64
CA ASP A 197 -4.74 15.44 5.15
C ASP A 197 -4.20 14.15 5.78
N ILE A 198 -5.09 13.18 5.93
CA ILE A 198 -4.77 11.81 6.35
C ILE A 198 -4.95 10.92 5.13
N ASP A 199 -3.91 10.15 4.81
CA ASP A 199 -3.95 9.21 3.69
C ASP A 199 -4.98 8.11 3.98
N LEU A 200 -5.95 7.97 3.08
CA LEU A 200 -6.93 6.88 3.11
C LEU A 200 -6.44 5.70 2.25
N PRO A 201 -6.85 4.47 2.56
CA PRO A 201 -6.63 3.33 1.68
C PRO A 201 -7.18 3.60 0.27
N GLN A 202 -6.46 3.16 -0.75
CA GLN A 202 -6.89 3.36 -2.15
C GLN A 202 -8.23 2.69 -2.48
N ASN A 203 -8.55 1.59 -1.80
CA ASN A 203 -9.82 0.91 -1.95
C ASN A 203 -10.80 1.40 -0.89
N THR A 204 -11.75 2.20 -1.29
CA THR A 204 -12.86 2.63 -0.43
C THR A 204 -13.79 1.44 -0.19
N SER A 205 -13.79 0.89 1.02
CA SER A 205 -14.74 -0.14 1.45
C SER A 205 -15.94 0.52 2.11
N PHE A 206 -17.14 0.00 1.79
CA PHE A 206 -18.35 0.38 2.51
C PHE A 206 -18.46 -0.41 3.81
N GLU A 207 -18.73 0.30 4.90
CA GLU A 207 -19.06 -0.26 6.19
C GLU A 207 -20.52 0.04 6.51
N LEU A 208 -21.16 -0.79 7.35
CA LEU A 208 -22.50 -0.52 7.81
C LEU A 208 -22.45 0.42 9.02
N GLU A 209 -23.21 1.51 8.98
CA GLU A 209 -23.34 2.43 10.12
C GLU A 209 -24.82 2.74 10.36
N ASN A 210 -25.28 2.59 11.63
CA ASN A 210 -26.64 2.99 11.99
C ASN A 210 -26.64 4.51 12.25
N TYR A 211 -27.43 5.21 11.43
CA TYR A 211 -27.63 6.65 11.60
C TYR A 211 -29.13 6.95 11.78
N ASN A 212 -29.48 7.58 12.91
CA ASN A 212 -30.85 7.89 13.30
C ASN A 212 -31.81 6.67 13.32
N GLY A 213 -31.28 5.47 13.57
CA GLY A 213 -32.07 4.25 13.61
C GLY A 213 -32.26 3.58 12.25
N VAL A 214 -31.56 4.01 11.22
CA VAL A 214 -31.53 3.40 9.88
C VAL A 214 -30.10 2.98 9.54
N ASN A 215 -29.96 1.81 8.95
CA ASN A 215 -28.66 1.26 8.58
C ASN A 215 -28.30 1.67 7.15
N TYR A 216 -27.15 2.31 7.01
CA TYR A 216 -26.60 2.75 5.73
C TYR A 216 -25.27 2.08 5.44
N LYS A 217 -24.96 1.88 4.18
CA LYS A 217 -23.60 1.69 3.72
C LYS A 217 -22.87 3.03 3.82
N MET A 218 -21.83 3.10 4.62
CA MET A 218 -21.04 4.30 4.86
C MET A 218 -19.65 4.14 4.26
N ALA A 219 -19.17 5.16 3.58
CA ALA A 219 -17.80 5.25 3.10
C ALA A 219 -17.15 6.57 3.53
N ILE A 220 -15.88 6.52 3.88
CA ILE A 220 -15.11 7.71 4.21
C ILE A 220 -14.51 8.27 2.91
N LEU A 221 -14.93 9.49 2.54
CA LEU A 221 -14.43 10.16 1.34
C LEU A 221 -13.15 10.97 1.61
N LYS A 222 -13.06 11.61 2.79
CA LYS A 222 -11.89 12.38 3.20
C LYS A 222 -11.77 12.42 4.70
N GLN A 223 -10.52 12.34 5.18
CA GLN A 223 -10.16 12.63 6.56
C GLN A 223 -9.03 13.64 6.59
N CYS A 224 -9.12 14.61 7.47
CA CYS A 224 -8.07 15.58 7.69
C CYS A 224 -8.07 16.10 9.13
N LEU A 225 -6.91 16.53 9.57
CA LEU A 225 -6.74 17.25 10.84
C LEU A 225 -6.76 18.75 10.56
N LEU A 226 -7.59 19.45 11.31
CA LEU A 226 -7.78 20.89 11.21
C LEU A 226 -7.14 21.55 12.43
N PHE A 227 -6.33 22.59 12.18
CA PHE A 227 -5.71 23.44 13.22
C PHE A 227 -6.27 24.84 13.09
N PRO A 228 -7.16 25.27 14.00
CA PRO A 228 -7.77 26.60 13.92
C PRO A 228 -6.74 27.71 14.12
N GLN A 229 -6.81 28.73 13.28
CA GLN A 229 -5.88 29.87 13.26
C GLN A 229 -6.46 31.13 13.91
N ARG A 230 -7.72 31.12 14.25
CA ARG A 230 -8.43 32.24 14.89
C ARG A 230 -9.40 31.73 15.95
N THR A 231 -9.68 32.55 16.93
CA THR A 231 -10.65 32.28 18.00
C THR A 231 -12.08 32.61 17.56
N GLY A 232 -13.06 32.11 18.32
CA GLY A 232 -14.47 32.31 18.07
C GLY A 232 -15.11 31.15 17.29
N LYS A 233 -16.32 31.38 16.81
CA LYS A 233 -17.06 30.37 16.04
C LYS A 233 -16.56 30.35 14.59
N ILE A 234 -16.05 29.21 14.16
CA ILE A 234 -15.67 28.96 12.75
C ILE A 234 -16.68 28.00 12.17
N THR A 235 -17.25 28.35 11.01
CA THR A 235 -18.21 27.53 10.29
C THR A 235 -17.55 26.98 9.02
N ILE A 236 -17.64 25.68 8.80
CA ILE A 236 -17.20 24.98 7.60
C ILE A 236 -18.41 24.90 6.67
N ASN A 237 -18.29 25.49 5.49
CA ASN A 237 -19.35 25.50 4.49
C ASN A 237 -19.55 24.12 3.86
N PRO A 238 -20.76 23.82 3.36
CA PRO A 238 -21.03 22.55 2.69
C PRO A 238 -20.16 22.32 1.44
N GLY A 239 -19.69 21.12 1.25
CA GLY A 239 -19.12 20.65 0.00
C GLY A 239 -20.23 20.17 -0.95
N LYS A 240 -19.94 20.12 -2.26
CA LYS A 240 -20.85 19.66 -3.31
C LYS A 240 -20.29 18.40 -3.96
N PHE A 241 -21.17 17.44 -4.21
CA PHE A 241 -20.77 16.11 -4.72
C PHE A 241 -21.81 15.62 -5.71
N GLU A 242 -21.34 15.02 -6.80
CA GLU A 242 -22.15 14.42 -7.83
C GLU A 242 -21.80 12.95 -7.93
N PHE A 243 -22.82 12.10 -7.84
CA PHE A 243 -22.67 10.65 -7.89
C PHE A 243 -23.58 10.05 -8.94
N GLN A 244 -23.09 9.05 -9.63
CA GLN A 244 -23.88 8.12 -10.39
C GLN A 244 -24.33 6.99 -9.47
N VAL A 245 -25.64 6.86 -9.29
CA VAL A 245 -26.26 5.86 -8.43
C VAL A 245 -26.90 4.80 -9.30
N GLU A 246 -26.56 3.54 -9.06
CA GLU A 246 -27.19 2.43 -9.75
C GLU A 246 -28.61 2.24 -9.23
N THR A 247 -29.58 2.37 -10.13
CA THR A 247 -30.99 2.07 -9.93
C THR A 247 -31.41 0.98 -10.90
N TYR A 248 -32.57 0.35 -10.67
CA TYR A 248 -33.09 -0.66 -11.56
C TYR A 248 -34.41 -0.17 -12.15
N GLN A 249 -34.49 -0.16 -13.48
CA GLN A 249 -35.70 0.12 -14.19
C GLN A 249 -36.34 -1.21 -14.66
N LEU A 250 -37.65 -1.34 -14.47
CA LEU A 250 -38.42 -2.45 -15.02
C LEU A 250 -38.74 -2.16 -16.50
N VAL A 251 -38.18 -2.99 -17.38
CA VAL A 251 -38.45 -2.93 -18.83
C VAL A 251 -39.15 -4.23 -19.24
N ASN A 252 -40.22 -4.10 -20.05
CA ASN A 252 -40.88 -5.26 -20.59
C ASN A 252 -40.03 -5.93 -21.66
N GLY A 253 -39.45 -7.06 -21.31
CA GLY A 253 -38.67 -7.90 -22.22
C GLY A 253 -39.52 -9.00 -22.87
N PRO A 254 -38.95 -9.76 -23.85
CA PRO A 254 -39.64 -10.84 -24.55
C PRO A 254 -40.16 -11.97 -23.66
N PHE A 255 -39.60 -12.12 -22.45
CA PHE A 255 -39.95 -13.17 -21.48
C PHE A 255 -40.63 -12.62 -20.22
N GLY A 256 -41.11 -11.37 -20.24
CA GLY A 256 -41.73 -10.71 -19.11
C GLY A 256 -40.91 -9.50 -18.60
N PRO A 257 -41.34 -8.85 -17.48
CA PRO A 257 -40.67 -7.68 -16.95
C PRO A 257 -39.25 -8.06 -16.47
N MET A 258 -38.26 -7.37 -17.02
CA MET A 258 -36.83 -7.51 -16.68
C MET A 258 -36.35 -6.26 -15.96
N ARG A 259 -35.50 -6.44 -14.96
CA ARG A 259 -34.79 -5.33 -14.27
C ARG A 259 -33.51 -5.01 -15.03
N VAL A 260 -33.44 -3.80 -15.56
CA VAL A 260 -32.21 -3.32 -16.24
C VAL A 260 -31.56 -2.28 -15.34
N PRO A 261 -30.25 -2.42 -15.04
CA PRO A 261 -29.53 -1.41 -14.28
C PRO A 261 -29.46 -0.11 -15.06
N GLN A 262 -29.79 0.99 -14.40
CA GLN A 262 -29.71 2.35 -14.94
C GLN A 262 -28.92 3.22 -13.97
N GLY A 263 -27.91 3.94 -14.46
CA GLY A 263 -27.22 4.98 -13.71
C GLY A 263 -28.03 6.28 -13.70
N VAL A 264 -28.27 6.82 -12.51
CA VAL A 264 -28.91 8.13 -12.33
C VAL A 264 -27.95 9.06 -11.62
N SER A 265 -27.65 10.22 -12.21
CA SER A 265 -26.82 11.23 -11.58
C SER A 265 -27.59 11.92 -10.44
N ARG A 266 -26.95 12.04 -9.27
CA ARG A 266 -27.49 12.67 -8.06
C ARG A 266 -26.48 13.70 -7.51
N SER A 267 -26.93 14.94 -7.37
CA SER A 267 -26.16 16.01 -6.74
C SER A 267 -26.58 16.14 -5.27
N VAL A 268 -25.61 16.05 -4.37
CA VAL A 268 -25.82 16.18 -2.91
C VAL A 268 -24.80 17.13 -2.30
N SER A 269 -25.22 17.83 -1.25
CA SER A 269 -24.32 18.71 -0.50
C SER A 269 -24.11 18.15 0.91
N SER A 270 -22.91 18.33 1.46
CA SER A 270 -22.67 17.98 2.86
C SER A 270 -23.39 19.00 3.79
N ASN A 271 -23.55 18.63 5.07
CA ASN A 271 -24.01 19.59 6.06
C ASN A 271 -22.93 20.66 6.34
N ALA A 272 -23.34 21.82 6.77
CA ALA A 272 -22.46 22.77 7.43
C ALA A 272 -22.04 22.21 8.81
N ALA A 273 -20.79 22.44 9.19
CA ALA A 273 -20.27 22.06 10.49
C ALA A 273 -19.66 23.30 11.17
N SER A 274 -19.77 23.42 12.47
CA SER A 274 -19.17 24.53 13.20
C SER A 274 -18.42 24.06 14.43
N VAL A 275 -17.35 24.77 14.74
CA VAL A 275 -16.54 24.58 15.95
C VAL A 275 -16.34 25.89 16.66
N GLU A 276 -16.39 25.86 17.99
CA GLU A 276 -16.08 26.99 18.87
C GLU A 276 -14.61 26.92 19.26
N VAL A 277 -13.82 27.88 18.84
CA VAL A 277 -12.38 27.95 19.12
C VAL A 277 -12.15 28.89 20.28
N MET A 278 -11.70 28.32 21.38
CA MET A 278 -11.38 29.07 22.60
C MET A 278 -9.99 29.70 22.50
N PRO A 279 -9.78 30.92 23.01
CA PRO A 279 -8.44 31.45 23.13
C PRO A 279 -7.62 30.62 24.12
N LEU A 280 -6.31 30.61 23.91
CA LEU A 280 -5.40 30.02 24.89
C LEU A 280 -5.48 30.82 26.19
N PRO A 281 -5.42 30.19 27.38
CA PRO A 281 -5.50 30.88 28.68
C PRO A 281 -4.49 32.03 28.83
N ALA A 282 -4.83 33.00 29.64
CA ALA A 282 -3.92 34.08 30.01
C ALA A 282 -2.68 33.53 30.75
N GLY A 283 -1.59 34.30 30.80
CA GLY A 283 -0.36 33.91 31.48
C GLY A 283 0.58 33.07 30.59
N LYS A 284 0.58 33.31 29.27
CA LYS A 284 1.55 32.68 28.34
C LYS A 284 2.98 32.99 28.80
N PRO A 285 3.83 31.94 29.06
CA PRO A 285 5.23 32.17 29.38
C PRO A 285 5.97 32.84 28.21
N VAL A 286 7.05 33.56 28.49
CA VAL A 286 7.87 34.23 27.45
C VAL A 286 8.46 33.18 26.47
N SER A 287 8.77 31.98 26.93
CA SER A 287 9.27 30.85 26.16
C SER A 287 8.20 30.10 25.39
N PHE A 288 6.94 30.60 25.31
CA PHE A 288 5.86 29.99 24.55
C PHE A 288 6.04 30.25 23.05
N MET A 289 6.30 29.20 22.31
CA MET A 289 6.57 29.21 20.85
C MET A 289 5.38 28.77 20.01
N GLY A 290 4.15 28.83 20.56
CA GLY A 290 2.95 28.42 19.84
C GLY A 290 2.69 26.89 19.84
N GLY A 291 3.40 26.12 20.66
CA GLY A 291 3.19 24.70 20.82
C GLY A 291 1.87 24.39 21.55
N VAL A 292 0.97 23.64 20.91
CA VAL A 292 -0.29 23.16 21.51
C VAL A 292 -0.36 21.64 21.33
N GLY A 293 -0.36 20.93 22.46
CA GLY A 293 -0.29 19.45 22.43
C GLY A 293 0.45 18.89 23.64
N ASN A 294 1.18 17.81 23.44
CA ASN A 294 2.02 17.21 24.45
C ASN A 294 3.40 16.90 23.84
N PHE A 295 4.44 17.52 24.40
CA PHE A 295 5.77 17.48 23.83
C PHE A 295 6.83 17.13 24.85
N THR A 296 7.94 16.57 24.36
CA THR A 296 9.21 16.41 25.07
C THR A 296 10.29 17.15 24.30
N LEU A 297 11.29 17.66 24.99
CA LEU A 297 12.42 18.35 24.44
C LEU A 297 13.69 17.62 24.86
N SER A 298 14.58 17.40 23.90
CA SER A 298 15.94 16.96 24.15
C SER A 298 16.89 17.78 23.30
N SER A 299 18.13 17.91 23.76
CA SER A 299 19.19 18.61 23.03
C SER A 299 20.44 17.74 22.92
N SER A 300 21.25 18.05 21.93
CA SER A 300 22.59 17.48 21.78
C SER A 300 23.49 18.47 21.07
N ILE A 301 24.77 18.46 21.39
CA ILE A 301 25.78 19.31 20.78
C ILE A 301 26.82 18.43 20.06
N SER A 302 27.35 18.92 18.93
CA SER A 302 28.30 18.14 18.11
C SER A 302 29.64 17.91 18.83
N SER A 303 30.14 18.93 19.56
CA SER A 303 31.35 18.84 20.35
C SER A 303 31.37 19.91 21.45
N THR A 304 31.94 19.60 22.60
CA THR A 304 32.19 20.55 23.68
C THR A 304 33.65 21.08 23.67
N HIS A 305 34.51 20.47 22.83
CA HIS A 305 35.91 20.89 22.64
C HIS A 305 36.12 21.14 21.14
N VAL A 306 36.40 22.36 20.76
CA VAL A 306 36.57 22.79 19.36
C VAL A 306 37.68 23.82 19.26
N LYS A 307 38.21 24.03 18.05
CA LYS A 307 39.15 25.12 17.78
C LYS A 307 38.39 26.38 17.33
N ALA A 308 39.01 27.55 17.54
CA ALA A 308 38.49 28.80 17.03
C ALA A 308 38.24 28.69 15.50
N ASN A 309 37.11 29.22 15.02
CA ASN A 309 36.59 29.11 13.65
C ASN A 309 36.14 27.71 13.21
N GLU A 310 35.97 26.76 14.10
CA GLU A 310 35.34 25.47 13.84
C GLU A 310 33.86 25.52 14.19
N ALA A 311 33.03 24.96 13.31
CA ALA A 311 31.58 25.01 13.47
C ALA A 311 31.08 24.04 14.55
N ILE A 312 30.18 24.50 15.38
CA ILE A 312 29.44 23.74 16.39
C ILE A 312 27.99 23.68 15.99
N THR A 313 27.36 22.53 16.09
CA THR A 313 25.92 22.36 15.85
C THR A 313 25.22 21.96 17.15
N LEU A 314 24.30 22.82 17.60
CA LEU A 314 23.34 22.50 18.66
C LEU A 314 22.06 22.00 18.00
N LYS A 315 21.66 20.78 18.34
CA LYS A 315 20.45 20.14 17.84
C LYS A 315 19.41 20.10 18.95
N LEU A 316 18.24 20.68 18.68
CA LEU A 316 17.04 20.61 19.54
C LEU A 316 16.05 19.65 18.90
N ILE A 317 15.58 18.67 19.66
CA ILE A 317 14.68 17.64 19.19
C ILE A 317 13.39 17.70 20.01
N PHE A 318 12.32 18.09 19.36
CA PHE A 318 10.95 18.12 19.89
C PHE A 318 10.23 16.84 19.43
N LYS A 319 9.78 16.01 20.38
CA LYS A 319 8.96 14.81 20.07
C LYS A 319 7.62 14.94 20.76
N GLY A 320 6.57 14.45 20.12
CA GLY A 320 5.26 14.45 20.77
C GLY A 320 4.10 14.46 19.81
N SER A 321 2.93 14.87 20.33
CA SER A 321 1.69 14.99 19.57
C SER A 321 1.12 16.39 19.68
N GLY A 322 0.69 16.96 18.57
CA GLY A 322 0.15 18.32 18.48
C GLY A 322 0.61 19.03 17.20
N ASN A 323 0.70 20.37 17.28
CA ASN A 323 1.01 21.21 16.13
C ASN A 323 2.51 21.39 15.84
N LEU A 324 3.33 20.33 15.99
CA LEU A 324 4.80 20.33 15.81
C LEU A 324 5.28 21.07 14.56
N LYS A 325 4.54 20.98 13.47
CA LYS A 325 4.88 21.62 12.19
C LYS A 325 4.76 23.14 12.23
N TYR A 326 3.88 23.67 13.08
CA TYR A 326 3.46 25.07 13.05
C TYR A 326 4.04 25.90 14.21
N MET A 327 4.83 25.30 15.10
CA MET A 327 5.54 25.99 16.17
C MET A 327 6.65 26.89 15.61
N LYS A 328 6.95 27.98 16.30
CA LYS A 328 8.13 28.81 16.04
C LYS A 328 9.38 28.13 16.57
N ASN A 329 10.53 28.52 16.04
CA ASN A 329 11.82 28.05 16.58
C ASN A 329 12.15 28.85 17.85
N PRO A 330 12.74 28.21 18.88
CA PRO A 330 13.27 28.92 20.03
C PRO A 330 14.37 29.91 19.63
N ASP A 331 14.37 31.09 20.25
CA ASP A 331 15.45 32.04 20.11
C ASP A 331 16.63 31.59 20.99
N LEU A 332 17.74 31.23 20.35
CA LEU A 332 18.94 30.78 21.05
C LEU A 332 19.80 31.96 21.46
N LYS A 333 19.99 32.13 22.78
CA LYS A 333 20.89 33.14 23.32
C LYS A 333 22.32 32.63 23.34
N LEU A 334 23.05 32.85 22.27
CA LEU A 334 24.46 32.49 22.15
C LEU A 334 25.36 33.64 22.64
N PRO A 335 26.60 33.34 23.09
CA PRO A 335 27.59 34.35 23.39
C PRO A 335 27.86 35.27 22.19
N ASN A 336 28.19 36.54 22.45
CA ASN A 336 28.37 37.52 21.36
C ASN A 336 29.54 37.19 20.41
N ASP A 337 30.46 36.39 20.87
CA ASP A 337 31.66 35.96 20.12
C ASP A 337 31.41 34.79 19.17
N PHE A 338 30.14 34.40 19.02
CA PHE A 338 29.75 33.31 18.14
C PHE A 338 29.01 33.87 16.93
N ASP A 339 29.45 33.53 15.73
CA ASP A 339 28.68 33.77 14.52
C ASP A 339 27.57 32.73 14.41
N THR A 340 26.34 33.22 14.23
CA THR A 340 25.14 32.39 14.17
C THR A 340 24.58 32.36 12.76
N TYR A 341 24.10 31.22 12.35
CA TYR A 341 23.42 31.00 11.06
C TYR A 341 21.95 30.67 11.30
N ASP A 342 21.12 30.86 10.26
CA ASP A 342 19.73 30.47 10.30
C ASP A 342 19.58 28.99 10.62
N PRO A 343 18.68 28.61 11.53
CA PRO A 343 18.52 27.23 11.94
C PRO A 343 17.93 26.38 10.81
N LYS A 344 18.50 25.20 10.62
CA LYS A 344 17.94 24.17 9.75
C LYS A 344 16.83 23.42 10.50
N VAL A 345 15.64 23.34 9.89
CA VAL A 345 14.48 22.70 10.49
C VAL A 345 14.11 21.47 9.67
N ASP A 346 14.04 20.31 10.32
CA ASP A 346 13.51 19.07 9.78
C ASP A 346 12.29 18.64 10.57
N VAL A 347 11.19 18.26 9.86
CA VAL A 347 9.92 17.92 10.48
C VAL A 347 9.41 16.60 9.92
N SER A 348 9.45 15.57 10.73
CA SER A 348 8.93 14.24 10.43
C SER A 348 7.70 13.95 11.29
N VAL A 349 6.52 14.18 10.73
CA VAL A 349 5.24 14.00 11.45
C VAL A 349 4.31 13.11 10.67
N LYS A 350 3.53 12.31 11.37
CA LYS A 350 2.49 11.47 10.81
C LYS A 350 1.12 11.91 11.32
N ALA A 351 0.21 12.17 10.39
CA ALA A 351 -1.20 12.43 10.68
C ALA A 351 -1.96 11.10 10.76
N THR A 352 -2.75 10.95 11.81
CA THR A 352 -3.63 9.81 12.05
C THR A 352 -4.96 10.30 12.60
N THR A 353 -5.96 9.44 12.67
CA THR A 353 -7.25 9.76 13.31
C THR A 353 -7.12 10.15 14.78
N GLY A 354 -6.04 9.75 15.45
CA GLY A 354 -5.71 10.11 16.83
C GLY A 354 -5.00 11.46 16.98
N GLY A 355 -4.65 12.13 15.87
CA GLY A 355 -3.91 13.40 15.86
C GLY A 355 -2.60 13.33 15.08
N VAL A 356 -1.81 14.39 15.16
CA VAL A 356 -0.47 14.47 14.57
C VAL A 356 0.56 14.11 15.63
N SER A 357 1.45 13.21 15.32
CA SER A 357 2.59 12.86 16.17
C SER A 357 3.87 12.75 15.35
N GLY A 358 5.00 12.99 15.98
CA GLY A 358 6.28 12.89 15.29
C GLY A 358 7.42 13.62 15.99
N THR A 359 8.38 14.06 15.18
CA THR A 359 9.60 14.72 15.63
C THR A 359 9.85 15.96 14.78
N ARG A 360 10.20 17.06 15.44
CA ARG A 360 10.74 18.27 14.83
C ARG A 360 12.15 18.46 15.34
N THR A 361 13.11 18.55 14.45
CA THR A 361 14.52 18.78 14.75
C THR A 361 14.91 20.17 14.27
N VAL A 362 15.52 20.95 15.12
CA VAL A 362 16.03 22.29 14.82
C VAL A 362 17.53 22.29 15.09
N GLU A 363 18.32 22.49 14.05
CA GLU A 363 19.79 22.50 14.12
C GLU A 363 20.29 23.92 14.00
N TYR A 364 20.94 24.42 15.07
CA TYR A 364 21.58 25.73 15.11
C TYR A 364 23.07 25.52 14.89
N THR A 365 23.59 26.04 13.79
CA THR A 365 25.02 26.04 13.51
C THR A 365 25.63 27.37 13.94
N THR A 366 26.71 27.31 14.69
CA THR A 366 27.41 28.48 15.20
C THR A 366 28.92 28.27 15.17
N ILE A 367 29.69 29.37 15.03
CA ILE A 367 31.14 29.35 14.91
C ILE A 367 31.76 30.28 15.96
N PRO A 368 32.45 29.76 16.98
CA PRO A 368 33.17 30.57 17.94
C PRO A 368 34.39 31.23 17.28
N ARG A 369 34.58 32.52 17.45
CA ARG A 369 35.68 33.29 16.86
C ARG A 369 36.94 33.31 17.70
N PHE A 370 36.78 33.25 19.02
CA PHE A 370 37.90 33.38 19.95
C PHE A 370 38.04 32.14 20.83
N ALA A 371 39.29 31.92 21.26
CA ALA A 371 39.58 30.87 22.25
C ALA A 371 39.08 31.31 23.64
N GLY A 372 38.49 30.39 24.39
CA GLY A 372 37.95 30.61 25.71
C GLY A 372 37.00 29.54 26.18
N LYS A 373 36.44 29.74 27.36
CA LYS A 373 35.35 28.90 27.87
C LYS A 373 34.06 29.67 27.76
N PHE A 374 33.11 29.07 27.09
CA PHE A 374 31.81 29.70 26.83
C PHE A 374 30.71 28.79 27.35
N LYS A 375 29.59 29.41 27.78
CA LYS A 375 28.39 28.68 28.20
C LYS A 375 27.27 28.94 27.22
N ILE A 376 26.66 27.89 26.72
CA ILE A 376 25.36 27.96 26.03
C ILE A 376 24.31 27.68 27.09
N PRO A 377 23.44 28.62 27.40
CA PRO A 377 22.43 28.46 28.44
C PRO A 377 21.39 27.42 28.04
N ALA A 378 20.72 26.85 29.04
CA ALA A 378 19.57 25.97 28.80
C ALA A 378 18.50 26.68 27.96
N VAL A 379 17.98 25.99 26.96
CA VAL A 379 16.90 26.50 26.13
C VAL A 379 15.57 26.15 26.80
N GLU A 380 14.76 27.20 27.03
CA GLU A 380 13.41 27.03 27.55
C GLU A 380 12.40 26.91 26.42
N PHE A 381 11.50 25.95 26.53
CA PHE A 381 10.38 25.73 25.62
C PHE A 381 9.09 25.54 26.42
N SER A 382 8.16 26.45 26.24
CA SER A 382 6.83 26.33 26.84
C SER A 382 5.78 25.99 25.79
N TYR A 383 4.87 25.13 26.16
CA TYR A 383 3.75 24.72 25.34
C TYR A 383 2.45 24.63 26.15
N PHE A 384 1.31 24.68 25.49
CA PHE A 384 0.01 24.47 26.10
C PHE A 384 -0.41 23.02 26.01
N ASP A 385 -0.57 22.37 27.16
CA ASP A 385 -1.07 20.99 27.26
C ASP A 385 -2.60 20.97 27.29
N THR A 386 -3.23 20.51 26.23
CA THR A 386 -4.70 20.48 26.07
C THR A 386 -5.39 19.55 27.06
N LYS A 387 -4.68 18.56 27.63
CA LYS A 387 -5.22 17.61 28.60
C LYS A 387 -5.29 18.24 30.00
N SER A 388 -4.19 18.80 30.46
CA SER A 388 -4.13 19.51 31.77
C SER A 388 -4.67 20.94 31.71
N LYS A 389 -4.86 21.51 30.52
CA LYS A 389 -5.28 22.89 30.26
C LYS A 389 -4.33 23.90 30.90
N GLN A 390 -3.03 23.59 30.90
CA GLN A 390 -2.00 24.41 31.53
C GLN A 390 -0.80 24.54 30.60
N TYR A 391 -0.03 25.62 30.79
CA TYR A 391 1.28 25.75 30.16
C TYR A 391 2.28 24.91 30.91
N LYS A 392 3.10 24.19 30.18
CA LYS A 392 4.22 23.39 30.67
C LYS A 392 5.50 23.92 30.05
N THR A 393 6.54 24.06 30.87
CA THR A 393 7.86 24.51 30.42
C THR A 393 8.85 23.33 30.51
N LEU A 394 9.59 23.12 29.44
CA LEU A 394 10.66 22.17 29.35
C LEU A 394 11.97 22.92 29.20
N HIS A 395 13.03 22.37 29.75
CA HIS A 395 14.37 22.92 29.71
C HIS A 395 15.33 21.88 29.08
N THR A 396 16.29 22.36 28.28
CA THR A 396 17.44 21.55 27.90
C THR A 396 18.51 21.63 28.95
N GLU A 397 19.56 20.83 28.80
CA GLU A 397 20.79 21.01 29.54
C GLU A 397 21.54 22.26 29.05
N GLU A 398 22.36 22.88 29.94
CA GLU A 398 23.33 23.88 29.54
C GLU A 398 24.62 23.18 29.03
N TYR A 399 25.34 23.82 28.11
CA TYR A 399 26.57 23.27 27.57
C TYR A 399 27.74 24.23 27.85
N GLU A 400 28.82 23.69 28.44
CA GLU A 400 30.08 24.39 28.55
C GLU A 400 31.01 24.00 27.39
N ILE A 401 31.43 25.00 26.61
CA ILE A 401 32.27 24.78 25.43
C ILE A 401 33.63 25.36 25.68
N THR A 402 34.65 24.54 25.50
CA THR A 402 36.04 24.94 25.52
C THR A 402 36.54 25.12 24.09
N VAL A 403 36.90 26.36 23.76
CA VAL A 403 37.44 26.72 22.45
C VAL A 403 38.92 26.90 22.55
N GLU A 404 39.69 26.05 21.89
CA GLU A 404 41.16 26.13 21.80
C GLU A 404 41.59 27.14 20.73
N LYS A 405 42.81 27.64 20.83
CA LYS A 405 43.37 28.48 19.77
C LYS A 405 43.40 27.70 18.45
N GLY A 406 42.81 28.25 17.43
CA GLY A 406 42.91 27.71 16.08
C GLY A 406 44.38 27.68 15.63
N ALA A 407 44.73 26.73 14.73
CA ALA A 407 46.06 26.70 14.12
C ALA A 407 46.27 28.06 13.41
N SER A 408 47.15 28.90 13.99
CA SER A 408 47.57 30.14 13.37
C SER A 408 48.39 29.77 12.13
N GLY A 409 47.80 29.93 10.94
CA GLY A 409 48.59 30.05 9.73
C GLY A 409 49.58 31.21 9.95
N GLU A 410 50.89 30.96 9.81
CA GLU A 410 51.93 31.97 9.84
C GLU A 410 51.53 33.17 8.99
N GLY A 411 51.36 34.36 9.62
CA GLY A 411 51.21 35.61 8.91
C GLY A 411 50.15 36.61 9.40
N GLY A 412 49.69 36.50 10.65
CA GLY A 412 48.78 37.53 11.21
C GLY A 412 49.40 38.17 12.45
N LYS A 413 49.89 39.40 12.34
CA LYS A 413 50.19 40.26 13.48
C LYS A 413 48.98 40.34 14.40
N THR A 414 49.13 39.92 15.64
CA THR A 414 48.17 40.15 16.72
C THR A 414 47.93 41.65 16.86
N VAL A 415 46.82 42.10 16.33
CA VAL A 415 46.32 43.45 16.65
C VAL A 415 45.52 43.30 17.94
N SER A 416 46.25 43.47 19.04
CA SER A 416 45.68 43.62 20.37
C SER A 416 45.23 45.04 20.58
N ASN A 417 44.10 45.46 20.16
CA ASN A 417 43.34 46.62 20.65
C ASN A 417 42.19 46.99 19.67
N PHE A 418 41.18 46.15 19.61
CA PHE A 418 39.90 46.61 19.07
C PHE A 418 38.87 46.55 20.20
N SER A 419 38.45 47.71 20.69
CA SER A 419 37.49 47.84 21.75
C SER A 419 36.04 48.06 21.26
N ASN A 420 35.76 47.98 19.96
CA ASN A 420 34.43 48.21 19.42
C ASN A 420 34.00 47.22 18.34
N LYS A 421 32.81 46.69 18.53
CA LYS A 421 32.13 45.71 17.67
C LYS A 421 31.83 46.24 16.23
N GLU A 422 31.86 47.54 16.04
CA GLU A 422 31.62 48.20 14.73
C GLU A 422 32.88 48.18 13.85
N ASP A 423 34.06 48.26 14.43
CA ASP A 423 35.32 48.20 13.68
C ASP A 423 35.59 46.81 13.10
N LEU A 424 35.15 45.73 13.78
CA LEU A 424 35.24 44.35 13.30
C LEU A 424 34.30 44.06 12.12
N LYS A 425 33.15 44.76 12.06
CA LYS A 425 32.21 44.64 10.92
C LYS A 425 32.73 45.32 9.65
N LEU A 426 33.55 46.35 9.79
CA LEU A 426 34.17 47.03 8.64
C LEU A 426 35.35 46.26 8.07
N LEU A 427 36.13 45.53 8.90
CA LEU A 427 37.23 44.68 8.42
C LEU A 427 36.73 43.44 7.66
N ASN A 428 35.53 42.94 7.93
CA ASN A 428 34.98 41.76 7.29
C ASN A 428 34.21 42.05 5.97
N ARG A 429 34.16 43.34 5.57
CA ARG A 429 33.55 43.75 4.30
C ARG A 429 34.53 43.96 3.15
N ASP A 430 35.83 43.77 3.42
CA ASP A 430 36.83 43.93 2.37
C ASP A 430 36.96 42.67 1.54
N ILE A 431 37.03 42.84 0.24
CA ILE A 431 37.16 41.77 -0.76
C ILE A 431 38.44 41.00 -0.43
N HIS A 432 38.34 39.72 -0.13
CA HIS A 432 39.49 38.84 0.05
C HIS A 432 40.37 38.86 -1.19
N TYR A 433 41.59 39.40 -1.07
CA TYR A 433 42.56 39.47 -2.14
C TYR A 433 42.90 38.09 -2.70
N ILE A 434 43.10 38.04 -4.01
CA ILE A 434 43.54 36.85 -4.74
C ILE A 434 44.87 36.33 -4.16
N LYS A 435 44.93 35.08 -3.77
CA LYS A 435 46.14 34.39 -3.34
C LYS A 435 47.21 34.47 -4.40
N LEU A 436 48.30 35.19 -4.14
CA LEU A 436 49.44 35.35 -5.03
C LEU A 436 50.48 34.20 -5.01
N ASN A 437 50.28 33.21 -4.13
CA ASN A 437 51.14 32.03 -4.03
C ASN A 437 50.73 30.99 -5.08
N LYS A 438 51.74 30.30 -5.66
CA LYS A 438 51.54 29.24 -6.65
C LYS A 438 50.37 28.31 -6.22
N MET A 439 49.30 28.38 -6.94
CA MET A 439 48.20 27.46 -6.76
C MET A 439 48.63 26.07 -7.22
N ASN A 440 48.72 25.12 -6.34
CA ASN A 440 48.69 23.72 -6.73
C ASN A 440 47.24 23.40 -7.16
N LEU A 441 46.97 23.66 -8.43
CA LEU A 441 45.76 23.21 -9.06
C LEU A 441 45.81 21.68 -9.12
N VAL A 442 45.15 21.01 -8.24
CA VAL A 442 44.84 19.59 -8.41
C VAL A 442 43.83 19.54 -9.54
N GLN A 443 44.24 18.97 -10.68
CA GLN A 443 43.28 18.65 -11.74
C GLN A 443 42.16 17.85 -11.09
N THR A 444 40.95 18.41 -11.15
CA THR A 444 39.75 17.61 -10.81
C THR A 444 39.81 16.35 -11.64
N PRO A 445 39.67 15.15 -11.03
CA PRO A 445 39.66 13.92 -11.79
C PRO A 445 38.61 14.09 -12.90
N SER A 446 39.04 13.83 -14.15
CA SER A 446 38.18 13.89 -15.31
C SER A 446 36.86 13.22 -15.02
N ILE A 447 35.76 13.95 -15.22
CA ILE A 447 34.41 13.45 -15.00
C ILE A 447 34.32 12.08 -15.69
N TYR A 448 34.00 11.04 -14.96
CA TYR A 448 33.93 9.65 -15.44
C TYR A 448 33.09 9.47 -16.70
N VAL A 449 32.27 10.46 -17.06
CA VAL A 449 31.37 10.49 -18.24
C VAL A 449 32.16 10.53 -19.57
N ASP A 450 33.37 11.09 -19.60
CA ASP A 450 34.22 11.14 -20.84
C ASP A 450 35.00 9.84 -21.07
N ASN A 451 34.91 8.88 -20.16
CA ASN A 451 35.65 7.65 -20.28
C ASN A 451 34.81 6.59 -21.00
N TRP A 452 35.32 6.05 -22.14
CA TRP A 452 34.69 4.92 -22.86
C TRP A 452 34.23 3.79 -21.98
N LYS A 453 34.93 3.49 -20.88
CA LYS A 453 34.58 2.45 -19.89
C LYS A 453 33.24 2.74 -19.18
N TYR A 454 32.87 4.02 -18.97
CA TYR A 454 31.61 4.41 -18.39
C TYR A 454 30.44 4.03 -19.29
N TRP A 455 30.52 4.36 -20.58
CA TRP A 455 29.49 4.04 -21.57
C TRP A 455 29.35 2.55 -21.81
N PHE A 456 30.43 1.79 -21.70
CA PHE A 456 30.42 0.32 -21.83
C PHE A 456 29.49 -0.35 -20.80
N TRP A 457 29.47 0.13 -19.55
CA TRP A 457 28.61 -0.41 -18.50
C TRP A 457 27.12 -0.13 -18.70
N TYR A 458 26.76 0.87 -19.49
CA TYR A 458 25.34 1.16 -19.86
C TYR A 458 24.93 0.45 -21.15
N ILE A 459 25.82 0.35 -22.12
CA ILE A 459 25.54 -0.30 -23.40
C ILE A 459 25.40 -1.81 -23.24
N LEU A 460 26.24 -2.45 -22.42
CA LEU A 460 26.23 -3.91 -22.21
C LEU A 460 24.87 -4.43 -21.70
N PRO A 461 24.29 -3.92 -20.59
CA PRO A 461 22.99 -4.39 -20.11
C PRO A 461 21.84 -4.07 -21.07
N THR A 462 21.91 -2.94 -21.78
CA THR A 462 20.90 -2.56 -22.78
C THR A 462 20.90 -3.54 -23.95
N LEU A 463 22.08 -3.92 -24.43
CA LEU A 463 22.24 -4.89 -25.51
C LEU A 463 21.81 -6.29 -25.09
N ALA A 464 22.15 -6.69 -23.85
CA ALA A 464 21.70 -7.95 -23.25
C ALA A 464 20.17 -8.00 -23.14
N PHE A 465 19.53 -6.90 -22.73
CA PHE A 465 18.07 -6.79 -22.67
C PHE A 465 17.42 -6.89 -24.05
N CYS A 466 17.98 -6.22 -25.06
CA CYS A 466 17.48 -6.33 -26.44
C CYS A 466 17.56 -7.77 -26.97
N ILE A 467 18.68 -8.46 -26.73
CA ILE A 467 18.84 -9.87 -27.09
C ILE A 467 17.81 -10.75 -26.37
N PHE A 468 17.61 -10.53 -25.08
CA PHE A 468 16.62 -11.24 -24.28
C PHE A 468 15.19 -11.05 -24.82
N VAL A 469 14.80 -9.83 -25.15
CA VAL A 469 13.49 -9.53 -25.76
C VAL A 469 13.33 -10.21 -27.11
N LEU A 470 14.38 -10.23 -27.96
CA LEU A 470 14.33 -10.91 -29.25
C LEU A 470 14.17 -12.43 -29.10
N ILE A 471 14.87 -13.04 -28.15
CA ILE A 471 14.75 -14.47 -27.84
C ILE A 471 13.34 -14.78 -27.35
N ASN A 472 12.82 -14.00 -26.39
CA ASN A 472 11.47 -14.16 -25.86
C ASN A 472 10.39 -13.99 -26.95
N ARG A 473 10.53 -13.00 -27.84
CA ARG A 473 9.61 -12.83 -28.97
C ARG A 473 9.66 -14.00 -29.94
N LYS A 474 10.85 -14.56 -30.22
CA LYS A 474 10.97 -15.78 -31.02
C LYS A 474 10.35 -17.01 -30.34
N GLN A 475 10.56 -17.18 -29.04
CA GLN A 475 9.94 -18.26 -28.26
C GLN A 475 8.43 -18.10 -28.16
N ALA A 476 7.93 -16.88 -27.92
CA ALA A 476 6.49 -16.59 -27.86
C ALA A 476 5.81 -16.89 -29.19
N LYS A 477 6.40 -16.47 -30.33
CA LYS A 477 5.90 -16.81 -31.69
C LYS A 477 5.97 -18.33 -31.96
N ALA A 478 6.99 -19.03 -31.50
CA ALA A 478 7.11 -20.48 -31.64
C ALA A 478 6.07 -21.20 -30.77
N ASN A 479 5.77 -20.70 -29.56
CA ASN A 479 4.80 -21.30 -28.65
C ASN A 479 3.34 -20.96 -29.00
N ALA A 480 3.09 -19.85 -29.68
CA ALA A 480 1.74 -19.46 -30.12
C ALA A 480 1.14 -20.43 -31.15
N ASN A 481 1.96 -21.24 -31.82
CA ASN A 481 1.50 -22.24 -32.80
C ASN A 481 1.46 -23.63 -32.16
N VAL A 482 0.48 -23.85 -31.27
CA VAL A 482 0.28 -25.09 -30.50
C VAL A 482 0.18 -26.31 -31.43
N ALA A 483 -0.42 -26.16 -32.61
CA ALA A 483 -0.54 -27.23 -33.63
C ALA A 483 0.83 -27.64 -34.20
N LEU A 484 1.71 -26.69 -34.48
CA LEU A 484 3.06 -26.98 -34.98
C LEU A 484 3.96 -27.59 -33.90
N MET A 485 3.79 -27.18 -32.64
CA MET A 485 4.53 -27.77 -31.52
C MET A 485 4.09 -29.24 -31.26
N LYS A 486 2.77 -29.51 -31.27
CA LYS A 486 2.25 -30.89 -31.17
C LYS A 486 2.77 -31.76 -32.31
N ASN A 487 2.76 -31.30 -33.56
CA ASN A 487 3.29 -32.02 -34.70
C ASN A 487 4.80 -32.33 -34.61
N LYS A 488 5.63 -31.37 -34.15
CA LYS A 488 7.06 -31.59 -33.92
C LYS A 488 7.32 -32.60 -32.81
N LYS A 489 6.53 -32.55 -31.73
CA LYS A 489 6.63 -33.47 -30.60
C LYS A 489 6.20 -34.88 -31.01
N ALA A 490 5.10 -35.03 -31.76
CA ALA A 490 4.61 -36.29 -32.31
C ALA A 490 5.66 -36.96 -33.20
N ASN A 491 6.24 -36.22 -34.15
CA ASN A 491 7.32 -36.73 -35.00
C ASN A 491 8.53 -37.23 -34.20
N LYS A 492 8.96 -36.46 -33.18
CA LYS A 492 10.13 -36.85 -32.36
C LYS A 492 9.87 -38.10 -31.54
N VAL A 493 8.65 -38.25 -30.99
CA VAL A 493 8.26 -39.44 -30.21
C VAL A 493 8.15 -40.67 -31.11
N ALA A 494 7.50 -40.53 -32.28
CA ALA A 494 7.37 -41.63 -33.25
C ALA A 494 8.74 -42.12 -33.74
N LEU A 495 9.66 -41.23 -34.12
CA LEU A 495 11.02 -41.55 -34.51
C LEU A 495 11.80 -42.28 -33.41
N LYS A 496 11.63 -41.88 -32.15
CA LYS A 496 12.28 -42.53 -31.02
C LYS A 496 11.79 -43.95 -30.83
N ARG A 497 10.47 -44.20 -30.97
CA ARG A 497 9.88 -45.55 -30.89
C ARG A 497 10.29 -46.41 -32.08
N LEU A 498 10.29 -45.90 -33.31
CA LEU A 498 10.78 -46.60 -34.49
C LEU A 498 12.27 -47.00 -34.37
N LYS A 499 13.09 -46.15 -33.69
CA LYS A 499 14.49 -46.50 -33.44
C LYS A 499 14.62 -47.64 -32.42
N VAL A 500 13.69 -47.76 -31.47
CA VAL A 500 13.61 -48.89 -30.54
C VAL A 500 13.13 -50.16 -31.27
N ALA A 501 12.10 -50.03 -32.10
CA ALA A 501 11.64 -51.14 -32.96
C ALA A 501 12.78 -51.69 -33.86
N GLY A 502 13.60 -50.79 -34.45
CA GLY A 502 14.78 -51.19 -35.21
C GLY A 502 15.83 -52.00 -34.44
N LYS A 503 15.92 -51.83 -33.10
CA LYS A 503 16.77 -52.69 -32.26
C LYS A 503 16.18 -54.09 -32.09
N TYR A 504 14.86 -54.21 -31.90
CA TYR A 504 14.19 -55.50 -31.79
C TYR A 504 14.26 -56.28 -33.12
N LEU A 505 14.16 -55.56 -34.24
CA LEU A 505 14.37 -56.18 -35.55
C LEU A 505 15.78 -56.81 -35.71
N LYS A 506 16.82 -56.11 -35.25
CA LYS A 506 18.21 -56.61 -35.27
C LYS A 506 18.41 -57.79 -34.36
N ASN A 507 17.64 -57.94 -33.31
CA ASN A 507 17.69 -59.02 -32.35
C ASN A 507 16.75 -60.17 -32.72
N HIS A 508 16.15 -60.16 -33.92
CA HIS A 508 15.19 -61.15 -34.44
C HIS A 508 13.95 -61.38 -33.57
N ASP A 509 13.61 -60.39 -32.71
CA ASP A 509 12.43 -60.39 -31.84
C ASP A 509 11.24 -59.79 -32.60
N LYS A 510 10.47 -60.61 -33.26
CA LYS A 510 9.37 -60.21 -34.15
C LYS A 510 8.18 -59.66 -33.37
N GLU A 511 7.87 -60.20 -32.20
CA GLU A 511 6.70 -59.85 -31.44
C GLU A 511 6.83 -58.39 -30.88
N HIS A 512 7.92 -58.09 -30.23
CA HIS A 512 8.19 -56.75 -29.72
C HIS A 512 8.45 -55.73 -30.85
N PHE A 513 8.96 -56.16 -32.00
CA PHE A 513 9.09 -55.25 -33.15
C PHE A 513 7.73 -54.76 -33.65
N TYR A 514 6.77 -55.67 -33.89
CA TYR A 514 5.45 -55.28 -34.38
C TYR A 514 4.69 -54.44 -33.34
N ASP A 515 4.80 -54.74 -32.07
CA ASP A 515 4.17 -53.98 -30.98
C ASP A 515 4.69 -52.54 -30.91
N GLU A 516 6.01 -52.32 -30.96
CA GLU A 516 6.60 -50.97 -30.94
C GLU A 516 6.32 -50.19 -32.24
N VAL A 517 6.27 -50.84 -33.40
CA VAL A 517 5.86 -50.18 -34.65
C VAL A 517 4.39 -49.73 -34.56
N LEU A 518 3.52 -50.59 -34.06
CA LEU A 518 2.10 -50.31 -33.91
C LEU A 518 1.88 -49.15 -32.94
N LYS A 519 2.54 -49.16 -31.79
CA LYS A 519 2.52 -48.06 -30.82
C LYS A 519 3.07 -46.74 -31.39
N ALA A 520 4.08 -46.78 -32.25
CA ALA A 520 4.63 -45.60 -32.90
C ALA A 520 3.64 -44.98 -33.90
N ILE A 521 2.97 -45.83 -34.72
CA ILE A 521 2.01 -45.39 -35.72
C ILE A 521 0.74 -44.82 -35.04
N TRP A 522 0.15 -45.56 -34.10
CA TRP A 522 -1.06 -45.14 -33.41
C TRP A 522 -0.82 -43.89 -32.55
N GLY A 523 0.31 -43.79 -31.84
CA GLY A 523 0.68 -42.60 -31.08
C GLY A 523 0.90 -41.39 -31.98
N TYR A 524 1.51 -41.57 -33.15
CA TYR A 524 1.69 -40.50 -34.13
C TYR A 524 0.36 -40.00 -34.70
N LEU A 525 -0.56 -40.90 -35.05
CA LEU A 525 -1.87 -40.57 -35.58
C LEU A 525 -2.74 -39.85 -34.52
N SER A 526 -2.75 -40.36 -33.30
CA SER A 526 -3.43 -39.74 -32.16
C SER A 526 -2.97 -38.29 -31.92
N ASP A 527 -1.67 -38.07 -31.83
CA ASP A 527 -1.10 -36.73 -31.63
C ASP A 527 -1.34 -35.80 -32.83
N LYS A 528 -1.30 -36.33 -34.06
CA LYS A 528 -1.47 -35.52 -35.27
C LYS A 528 -2.92 -35.16 -35.56
N LEU A 529 -3.84 -36.08 -35.29
CA LEU A 529 -5.29 -35.87 -35.44
C LEU A 529 -5.92 -35.22 -34.21
N SER A 530 -5.16 -35.13 -33.09
CA SER A 530 -5.64 -34.63 -31.78
C SER A 530 -6.85 -35.42 -31.25
N LEU A 531 -6.89 -36.73 -31.52
CA LEU A 531 -7.90 -37.66 -31.06
C LEU A 531 -7.32 -38.63 -30.03
N PRO A 532 -8.04 -39.00 -28.97
CA PRO A 532 -7.60 -40.00 -28.01
C PRO A 532 -7.45 -41.38 -28.68
N LEU A 533 -6.48 -42.14 -28.22
CA LEU A 533 -6.19 -43.48 -28.76
C LEU A 533 -7.40 -44.44 -28.71
N SER A 534 -8.31 -44.24 -27.77
CA SER A 534 -9.54 -45.03 -27.60
C SER A 534 -10.58 -44.82 -28.71
N GLU A 535 -10.51 -43.70 -29.42
CA GLU A 535 -11.44 -43.38 -30.51
C GLU A 535 -10.90 -43.70 -31.91
N LEU A 536 -9.62 -44.08 -32.01
CA LEU A 536 -8.96 -44.45 -33.26
C LEU A 536 -9.09 -45.94 -33.50
N THR A 537 -9.98 -46.31 -34.44
CA THR A 537 -10.16 -47.70 -34.92
C THR A 537 -9.66 -47.84 -36.35
N LYS A 538 -9.40 -49.09 -36.81
CA LYS A 538 -8.95 -49.34 -38.18
C LYS A 538 -9.92 -48.83 -39.24
N ASP A 539 -11.22 -48.78 -38.91
CA ASP A 539 -12.27 -48.41 -39.85
C ASP A 539 -12.49 -46.91 -39.97
N ASN A 540 -12.16 -46.12 -38.90
CA ASN A 540 -12.38 -44.69 -38.91
C ASN A 540 -11.12 -43.85 -39.23
N VAL A 541 -9.92 -44.42 -39.18
CA VAL A 541 -8.65 -43.70 -39.43
C VAL A 541 -8.61 -43.14 -40.87
N ALA A 542 -9.11 -43.85 -41.87
CA ALA A 542 -9.14 -43.36 -43.24
C ALA A 542 -10.05 -42.15 -43.39
N THR A 543 -11.24 -42.20 -42.81
CA THR A 543 -12.24 -41.12 -42.86
C THR A 543 -11.76 -39.87 -42.10
N GLU A 544 -11.11 -40.03 -40.96
CA GLU A 544 -10.57 -38.89 -40.18
C GLU A 544 -9.32 -38.27 -40.85
N LEU A 545 -8.49 -39.07 -41.52
CA LEU A 545 -7.40 -38.55 -42.33
C LEU A 545 -7.89 -37.72 -43.53
N GLU A 546 -8.94 -38.18 -44.22
CA GLU A 546 -9.56 -37.43 -45.33
C GLU A 546 -10.16 -36.09 -44.84
N LYS A 547 -10.88 -36.07 -43.73
CA LYS A 547 -11.39 -34.85 -43.11
C LYS A 547 -10.26 -33.89 -42.73
N HIS A 548 -9.14 -34.39 -42.24
CA HIS A 548 -8.01 -33.56 -41.85
C HIS A 548 -7.28 -32.94 -43.05
N VAL A 549 -7.19 -33.66 -44.16
CA VAL A 549 -6.64 -33.19 -45.42
C VAL A 549 -7.57 -32.16 -46.08
N ALA A 550 -8.88 -32.39 -46.04
CA ALA A 550 -9.89 -31.44 -46.53
C ALA A 550 -9.86 -30.13 -45.73
N ARG A 551 -9.80 -30.17 -44.41
CA ARG A 551 -9.65 -28.98 -43.56
C ARG A 551 -8.36 -28.19 -43.86
N ARG A 552 -7.26 -28.84 -44.15
CA ARG A 552 -6.01 -28.16 -44.53
C ARG A 552 -6.14 -27.43 -45.86
N LYS A 553 -6.81 -28.02 -46.85
CA LYS A 553 -7.06 -27.34 -48.15
C LYS A 553 -7.93 -26.09 -47.98
N ILE A 554 -8.95 -26.14 -47.15
CA ILE A 554 -9.81 -25.00 -46.86
C ILE A 554 -9.05 -23.86 -46.13
N HIS A 555 -8.19 -24.18 -45.18
CA HIS A 555 -7.39 -23.19 -44.45
C HIS A 555 -6.33 -22.49 -45.33
N VAL A 556 -5.79 -23.19 -46.31
CA VAL A 556 -4.82 -22.60 -47.28
C VAL A 556 -5.54 -21.66 -48.25
N LEU A 557 -6.80 -21.92 -48.59
CA LEU A 557 -7.62 -21.05 -49.45
C LEU A 557 -8.15 -19.79 -48.71
N GLN A 558 -8.33 -19.85 -47.39
CA GLN A 558 -8.75 -18.68 -46.59
C GLN A 558 -7.62 -17.71 -46.26
N VAL A 559 -6.37 -18.17 -46.20
CA VAL A 559 -5.20 -17.28 -45.92
C VAL A 559 -4.70 -16.57 -47.19
N GLY A 560 -5.15 -17.00 -48.38
CA GLY A 560 -4.77 -16.40 -49.67
C GLY A 560 -5.59 -15.18 -50.10
N HIS A 561 -6.58 -14.72 -49.33
CA HIS A 561 -7.40 -13.57 -49.68
C HIS A 561 -7.22 -12.47 -48.61
N ILE A 562 -6.12 -11.75 -48.68
CA ILE A 562 -5.98 -10.41 -48.07
C ILE A 562 -6.09 -9.41 -49.22
N PRO A 563 -7.13 -8.59 -49.29
CA PRO A 563 -7.18 -7.51 -50.24
C PRO A 563 -6.15 -6.45 -49.86
N CYS A 564 -5.31 -6.08 -50.81
CA CYS A 564 -4.51 -4.84 -50.78
C CYS A 564 -5.46 -3.67 -50.63
N VAL A 565 -5.33 -2.90 -49.58
CA VAL A 565 -5.91 -1.57 -49.46
C VAL A 565 -4.90 -0.62 -50.12
N ASP A 566 -5.24 -0.15 -51.29
CA ASP A 566 -4.58 0.97 -51.96
C ASP A 566 -4.70 2.21 -51.07
N ASN A 567 -3.54 2.75 -50.72
CA ASN A 567 -3.41 4.11 -50.23
C ASN A 567 -3.22 5.01 -51.46
N ASP A 568 -4.24 5.71 -51.85
CA ASP A 568 -4.09 6.89 -52.67
C ASP A 568 -4.98 8.02 -52.19
N SER A 569 -4.27 9.09 -51.83
CA SER A 569 -4.58 10.53 -51.99
C SER A 569 -5.89 11.13 -51.47
N SER A 570 -5.79 11.97 -50.51
CA SER A 570 -5.82 13.48 -50.57
C SER A 570 -5.89 14.04 -49.14
#